data_cd31b744cb4a0d05e3bc7f1d91b9c17b
#
_entry.id   cd31b744cb4a0d05e3bc7f1d91b9c17b
#
_cell.length_a   1.000
_cell.length_b   1.000
_cell.length_c   1.000
_cell.angle_alpha   90.00
_cell.angle_beta   90.00
_cell.angle_gamma   90.00
#
_symmetry.space_group_name_H-M   'P 1'
#
loop_
_entity.id
_entity.type
_entity.pdbx_description
1 polymer ?
#
loop_
_entity_poly.entity_id
_entity_poly.type
_entity_poly.pdbx_seq_one_letter_code
_entity_poly.pdbx_strand_id
1 'polypeptide(L)'
;TTYGKILYPAQSDTIAFYLNGYMEYAWRHVPLSLGHSPKPIPLVVHPNSVLSNGFVTWGPRRMEIVSQHDFNASPEPWLLTLSLHENRHVVQTDKLNRGIFRAATYLLGDQGIAPAVGLVPLWFLEGDAVYTETNLSSGGRGRQSSFYQPFRTHLLQHGRSIYPYDKWLMGSYKNAIPNHYQFGYMMVGYGYLKYESDIW
;
A
#
# COMPACT_ATOMS: atom_id res chain seq x y z
N THR A 1 -8.53 18.41 9.37
CA THR A 1 -8.41 17.91 7.98
C THR A 1 -9.52 16.92 7.69
N THR A 2 -9.83 16.69 6.41
CA THR A 2 -10.91 15.78 5.99
C THR A 2 -10.60 14.32 6.31
N TYR A 3 -9.32 13.95 6.27
CA TYR A 3 -8.87 12.56 6.52
C TYR A 3 -8.58 12.27 8.01
N GLY A 4 -8.55 13.26 8.88
CA GLY A 4 -8.29 13.05 10.31
C GLY A 4 -7.32 14.08 10.92
N LYS A 5 -6.51 13.64 11.88
CA LYS A 5 -5.53 14.46 12.59
C LYS A 5 -4.12 13.98 12.29
N ILE A 6 -3.18 14.92 12.12
CA ILE A 6 -1.75 14.61 12.08
C ILE A 6 -1.18 14.88 13.47
N LEU A 7 -0.46 13.90 14.01
CA LEU A 7 0.29 13.98 15.26
C LEU A 7 1.79 13.95 14.92
N TYR A 8 2.50 15.00 15.25
CA TYR A 8 3.92 15.13 14.91
C TYR A 8 4.67 15.94 15.98
N PRO A 9 5.97 15.74 16.17
CA PRO A 9 6.80 16.55 17.04
C PRO A 9 6.92 18.00 16.52
N ALA A 10 7.00 18.98 17.42
CA ALA A 10 7.02 20.41 17.07
C ALA A 10 8.08 20.81 16.04
N GLN A 11 9.25 20.12 16.02
CA GLN A 11 10.31 20.36 15.05
C GLN A 11 10.02 19.85 13.63
N SER A 12 8.87 19.21 13.39
CA SER A 12 8.50 18.57 12.11
C SER A 12 7.41 19.31 11.34
N ASP A 13 7.21 20.58 11.60
CA ASP A 13 6.16 21.40 10.96
C ASP A 13 6.24 21.36 9.43
N THR A 14 7.44 21.44 8.86
CA THR A 14 7.65 21.40 7.40
C THR A 14 7.19 20.05 6.83
N ILE A 15 7.55 18.95 7.47
CA ILE A 15 7.14 17.60 7.05
C ILE A 15 5.62 17.48 7.13
N ALA A 16 5.03 17.92 8.25
CA ALA A 16 3.59 17.88 8.46
C ALA A 16 2.82 18.72 7.43
N PHE A 17 3.37 19.87 7.04
CA PHE A 17 2.78 20.74 6.02
C PHE A 17 2.70 20.01 4.64
N TYR A 18 3.81 19.44 4.16
CA TYR A 18 3.81 18.71 2.89
C TYR A 18 2.94 17.45 2.96
N LEU A 19 3.06 16.71 4.05
CA LEU A 19 2.29 15.48 4.26
C LEU A 19 0.79 15.76 4.29
N ASN A 20 0.36 16.90 4.87
CA ASN A 20 -1.04 17.31 4.82
C ASN A 20 -1.54 17.47 3.38
N GLY A 21 -0.79 18.15 2.52
CA GLY A 21 -1.16 18.30 1.11
C GLY A 21 -1.25 16.96 0.36
N TYR A 22 -0.28 16.08 0.58
CA TYR A 22 -0.27 14.74 -0.04
C TYR A 22 -1.42 13.85 0.45
N MET A 23 -1.72 13.92 1.74
CA MET A 23 -2.84 13.17 2.32
C MET A 23 -4.20 13.69 1.84
N GLU A 24 -4.39 15.01 1.69
CA GLU A 24 -5.62 15.57 1.11
C GLU A 24 -5.80 15.10 -0.35
N TYR A 25 -4.72 15.06 -1.13
CA TYR A 25 -4.75 14.51 -2.48
C TYR A 25 -5.11 13.02 -2.48
N ALA A 26 -4.41 12.22 -1.68
CA ALA A 26 -4.63 10.79 -1.57
C ALA A 26 -6.07 10.47 -1.12
N TRP A 27 -6.56 11.19 -0.11
CA TRP A 27 -7.91 11.00 0.44
C TRP A 27 -9.02 11.24 -0.56
N ARG A 28 -8.81 12.14 -1.51
CA ARG A 28 -9.80 12.44 -2.57
C ARG A 28 -9.78 11.43 -3.70
N HIS A 29 -8.61 10.89 -4.07
CA HIS A 29 -8.45 10.15 -5.31
C HIS A 29 -8.38 8.64 -5.11
N VAL A 30 -7.72 8.16 -4.05
CA VAL A 30 -7.52 6.73 -3.78
C VAL A 30 -8.83 5.96 -3.59
N PRO A 31 -9.86 6.49 -2.91
CA PRO A 31 -11.13 5.80 -2.72
C PRO A 31 -11.94 5.55 -3.99
N LEU A 32 -11.73 6.37 -5.03
CA LEU A 32 -12.58 6.38 -6.23
C LEU A 32 -12.60 5.02 -6.94
N SER A 33 -11.46 4.39 -7.10
CA SER A 33 -11.35 3.11 -7.80
C SER A 33 -11.96 1.93 -7.03
N LEU A 34 -12.14 2.04 -5.70
CA LEU A 34 -12.84 1.04 -4.89
C LEU A 34 -14.31 1.38 -4.63
N GLY A 35 -14.76 2.58 -5.01
CA GLY A 35 -16.13 3.03 -4.72
C GLY A 35 -16.46 3.03 -3.23
N HIS A 36 -15.45 3.25 -2.36
CA HIS A 36 -15.61 3.18 -0.91
C HIS A 36 -14.87 4.34 -0.22
N SER A 37 -15.62 5.15 0.51
CA SER A 37 -15.06 6.26 1.30
C SER A 37 -14.68 5.77 2.69
N PRO A 38 -13.40 5.82 3.06
CA PRO A 38 -12.96 5.34 4.37
C PRO A 38 -13.32 6.34 5.49
N LYS A 39 -13.35 5.84 6.72
CA LYS A 39 -13.48 6.69 7.90
C LYS A 39 -12.18 7.45 8.16
N PRO A 40 -12.24 8.68 8.70
CA PRO A 40 -11.04 9.41 9.09
C PRO A 40 -10.12 8.59 9.99
N ILE A 41 -8.80 8.77 9.83
CA ILE A 41 -7.77 8.03 10.54
C ILE A 41 -6.73 8.99 11.13
N PRO A 42 -6.27 8.81 12.38
CA PRO A 42 -5.13 9.57 12.89
C PRO A 42 -3.84 9.12 12.17
N LEU A 43 -3.02 10.12 11.82
CA LEU A 43 -1.71 9.97 11.23
C LEU A 43 -0.64 10.35 12.23
N VAL A 44 0.30 9.47 12.50
CA VAL A 44 1.43 9.71 13.40
C VAL A 44 2.72 9.80 12.58
N VAL A 45 3.49 10.86 12.81
CA VAL A 45 4.76 11.11 12.11
C VAL A 45 5.95 10.83 13.02
N HIS A 46 6.86 9.99 12.56
CA HIS A 46 8.12 9.63 13.23
C HIS A 46 9.31 10.18 12.46
N PRO A 47 9.85 11.36 12.80
CA PRO A 47 10.95 12.00 12.06
C PRO A 47 12.32 11.46 12.42
N ASN A 48 12.47 10.88 13.61
CA ASN A 48 13.76 10.47 14.17
C ASN A 48 14.01 8.97 13.96
N SER A 49 14.23 8.57 12.71
CA SER A 49 14.54 7.19 12.36
C SER A 49 15.53 7.15 11.22
N VAL A 50 16.26 6.06 11.08
CA VAL A 50 17.10 5.76 9.91
C VAL A 50 16.33 4.96 8.85
N LEU A 51 15.11 4.54 9.17
CA LEU A 51 14.24 3.80 8.26
C LEU A 51 13.28 4.76 7.57
N SER A 52 12.94 4.43 6.35
CA SER A 52 11.91 5.06 5.54
C SER A 52 10.77 4.06 5.38
N ASN A 53 9.62 4.33 5.95
CA ASN A 53 8.50 3.39 5.95
C ASN A 53 7.16 4.07 6.24
N GLY A 54 6.08 3.40 5.88
CA GLY A 54 4.72 3.69 6.32
C GLY A 54 3.98 2.41 6.61
N PHE A 55 2.97 2.48 7.44
CA PHE A 55 2.06 1.37 7.65
C PHE A 55 0.72 1.83 8.24
N VAL A 56 -0.31 1.07 7.91
CA VAL A 56 -1.64 1.21 8.49
C VAL A 56 -1.86 0.06 9.47
N THR A 57 -2.31 0.40 10.67
CA THR A 57 -2.71 -0.59 11.68
C THR A 57 -4.18 -0.42 12.04
N TRP A 58 -4.82 -1.52 12.38
CA TRP A 58 -6.23 -1.55 12.74
C TRP A 58 -6.51 -1.76 14.23
N GLY A 59 -5.50 -1.96 15.04
CA GLY A 59 -5.70 -2.17 16.45
C GLY A 59 -4.60 -1.59 17.36
N PRO A 60 -4.67 -0.30 17.74
CA PRO A 60 -5.67 0.73 17.40
C PRO A 60 -5.51 1.27 15.99
N ARG A 61 -6.62 1.67 15.38
CA ARG A 61 -6.67 2.13 13.98
C ARG A 61 -5.93 3.45 13.82
N ARG A 62 -4.82 3.41 13.08
CA ARG A 62 -3.99 4.58 12.76
C ARG A 62 -3.10 4.32 11.55
N MET A 63 -2.60 5.39 10.96
CA MET A 63 -1.51 5.37 9.98
C MET A 63 -0.24 5.91 10.64
N GLU A 64 0.89 5.30 10.40
CA GLU A 64 2.19 5.77 10.87
C GLU A 64 3.12 6.00 9.69
N ILE A 65 3.79 7.15 9.69
CA ILE A 65 4.75 7.56 8.68
C ILE A 65 6.09 7.80 9.34
N VAL A 66 7.08 6.99 8.98
CA VAL A 66 8.47 7.21 9.33
C VAL A 66 9.07 8.08 8.24
N SER A 67 9.24 9.38 8.52
CA SER A 67 9.45 10.41 7.50
C SER A 67 10.89 10.56 7.00
N GLN A 68 11.79 9.65 7.35
CA GLN A 68 13.13 9.61 6.79
C GLN A 68 13.03 9.40 5.27
N HIS A 69 13.83 10.15 4.53
CA HIS A 69 13.85 10.06 3.07
C HIS A 69 14.32 8.67 2.61
N ASP A 70 13.63 8.09 1.63
CA ASP A 70 14.11 6.88 0.96
C ASP A 70 15.31 7.22 0.07
N PHE A 71 16.42 6.51 0.28
CA PHE A 71 17.64 6.67 -0.53
C PHE A 71 17.52 6.05 -1.94
N ASN A 72 16.52 5.23 -2.19
CA ASN A 72 16.21 4.71 -3.51
C ASN A 72 15.47 5.78 -4.30
N ALA A 73 16.21 6.66 -4.95
CA ALA A 73 15.71 7.85 -5.61
C ALA A 73 14.50 7.56 -6.50
N SER A 74 13.37 8.12 -6.13
CA SER A 74 12.19 8.26 -6.98
C SER A 74 12.19 9.64 -7.61
N PRO A 75 11.73 9.80 -8.85
CA PRO A 75 11.56 11.12 -9.47
C PRO A 75 10.47 11.96 -8.79
N GLU A 76 9.72 11.37 -7.88
CA GLU A 76 8.67 12.04 -7.09
C GLU A 76 9.05 12.18 -5.60
N PRO A 77 8.42 13.16 -4.91
CA PRO A 77 8.49 13.21 -3.45
C PRO A 77 8.00 11.89 -2.86
N TRP A 78 8.90 11.18 -2.19
CA TRP A 78 8.59 9.86 -1.66
C TRP A 78 7.40 9.87 -0.67
N LEU A 79 7.20 10.96 0.07
CA LEU A 79 6.03 11.13 0.95
C LEU A 79 4.70 11.16 0.19
N LEU A 80 4.68 11.62 -1.08
CA LEU A 80 3.49 11.53 -1.92
C LEU A 80 3.18 10.06 -2.27
N THR A 81 4.19 9.34 -2.77
CA THR A 81 4.05 7.92 -3.10
C THR A 81 3.59 7.12 -1.87
N LEU A 82 4.22 7.37 -0.72
CA LEU A 82 3.88 6.72 0.54
C LEU A 82 2.44 7.06 0.99
N SER A 83 2.04 8.34 0.89
CA SER A 83 0.68 8.76 1.23
C SER A 83 -0.38 8.06 0.37
N LEU A 84 -0.12 7.90 -0.93
CA LEU A 84 -1.01 7.17 -1.84
C LEU A 84 -1.10 5.69 -1.48
N HIS A 85 0.05 5.07 -1.19
CA HIS A 85 0.17 3.66 -0.83
C HIS A 85 -0.58 3.36 0.47
N GLU A 86 -0.24 4.06 1.54
CA GLU A 86 -0.84 3.83 2.86
C GLU A 86 -2.33 4.18 2.88
N ASN A 87 -2.74 5.23 2.15
CA ASN A 87 -4.15 5.55 2.02
C ASN A 87 -4.93 4.43 1.33
N ARG A 88 -4.30 3.72 0.39
CA ARG A 88 -4.93 2.53 -0.23
C ARG A 88 -5.22 1.46 0.81
N HIS A 89 -4.30 1.17 1.73
CA HIS A 89 -4.52 0.22 2.81
C HIS A 89 -5.66 0.65 3.76
N VAL A 90 -5.82 1.95 4.00
CA VAL A 90 -6.96 2.47 4.77
C VAL A 90 -8.28 2.15 4.06
N VAL A 91 -8.38 2.40 2.75
CA VAL A 91 -9.59 2.13 1.96
C VAL A 91 -9.88 0.63 1.89
N GLN A 92 -8.85 -0.19 1.64
CA GLN A 92 -8.94 -1.65 1.60
C GLN A 92 -9.51 -2.21 2.91
N THR A 93 -8.91 -1.82 4.02
CA THR A 93 -9.32 -2.28 5.36
C THR A 93 -10.74 -1.86 5.68
N ASP A 94 -11.11 -0.62 5.41
CA ASP A 94 -12.47 -0.15 5.66
C ASP A 94 -13.50 -0.83 4.74
N LYS A 95 -13.14 -1.13 3.48
CA LYS A 95 -14.00 -1.88 2.56
C LYS A 95 -14.22 -3.34 3.01
N LEU A 96 -13.19 -3.96 3.56
CA LEU A 96 -13.30 -5.32 4.13
C LEU A 96 -14.12 -5.36 5.42
N ASN A 97 -14.25 -4.23 6.13
CA ASN A 97 -15.01 -4.14 7.39
C ASN A 97 -16.53 -4.11 7.15
N ARG A 98 -17.08 -5.23 6.69
CA ARG A 98 -18.51 -5.40 6.38
C ARG A 98 -19.03 -6.77 6.85
N GLY A 99 -20.34 -6.90 6.89
CA GLY A 99 -20.98 -8.17 7.27
C GLY A 99 -20.54 -8.67 8.65
N ILE A 100 -20.15 -9.92 8.72
CA ILE A 100 -19.72 -10.57 9.96
C ILE A 100 -18.47 -9.91 10.58
N PHE A 101 -17.55 -9.42 9.76
CA PHE A 101 -16.33 -8.75 10.25
C PHE A 101 -16.66 -7.41 10.90
N ARG A 102 -17.66 -6.69 10.39
CA ARG A 102 -18.16 -5.48 11.04
C ARG A 102 -18.84 -5.80 12.38
N ALA A 103 -19.60 -6.89 12.46
CA ALA A 103 -20.15 -7.35 13.74
C ALA A 103 -19.02 -7.73 14.73
N ALA A 104 -17.97 -8.39 14.25
CA ALA A 104 -16.81 -8.71 15.07
C ALA A 104 -16.09 -7.45 15.59
N THR A 105 -16.00 -6.38 14.80
CA THR A 105 -15.41 -5.11 15.27
C THR A 105 -16.24 -4.43 16.36
N TYR A 106 -17.56 -4.61 16.39
CA TYR A 106 -18.39 -4.11 17.50
C TYR A 106 -18.16 -4.88 18.80
N LEU A 107 -17.82 -6.18 18.71
CA LEU A 107 -17.61 -7.03 19.89
C LEU A 107 -16.15 -7.00 20.38
N LEU A 108 -15.19 -6.96 19.47
CA LEU A 108 -13.76 -7.12 19.75
C LEU A 108 -12.95 -5.82 19.55
N GLY A 109 -13.63 -4.71 19.24
CA GLY A 109 -12.98 -3.45 18.86
C GLY A 109 -12.27 -3.58 17.51
N ASP A 110 -11.30 -2.70 17.26
CA ASP A 110 -10.57 -2.62 15.99
C ASP A 110 -9.89 -3.95 15.57
N GLN A 111 -9.60 -4.85 16.50
CA GLN A 111 -9.02 -6.17 16.21
C GLN A 111 -9.98 -7.10 15.46
N GLY A 112 -11.28 -6.85 15.52
CA GLY A 112 -12.30 -7.67 14.85
C GLY A 112 -12.17 -7.73 13.32
N ILE A 113 -11.41 -6.81 12.70
CA ILE A 113 -11.14 -6.81 11.24
C ILE A 113 -9.98 -7.74 10.84
N ALA A 114 -9.12 -8.13 11.79
CA ALA A 114 -7.90 -8.90 11.49
C ALA A 114 -8.16 -10.19 10.67
N PRO A 115 -9.21 -10.99 10.94
CA PRO A 115 -9.50 -12.16 10.11
C PRO A 115 -9.84 -11.80 8.67
N ALA A 116 -10.57 -10.70 8.43
CA ALA A 116 -10.89 -10.27 7.06
C ALA A 116 -9.65 -9.90 6.26
N VAL A 117 -8.73 -9.16 6.88
CA VAL A 117 -7.45 -8.78 6.26
C VAL A 117 -6.58 -10.02 6.03
N GLY A 118 -6.54 -10.95 7.00
CA GLY A 118 -5.75 -12.19 6.91
C GLY A 118 -6.25 -13.18 5.84
N LEU A 119 -7.50 -13.09 5.41
CA LEU A 119 -8.05 -13.90 4.31
C LEU A 119 -7.65 -13.38 2.93
N VAL A 120 -7.23 -12.13 2.80
CA VAL A 120 -6.78 -11.56 1.54
C VAL A 120 -5.28 -11.77 1.40
N PRO A 121 -4.79 -12.34 0.28
CA PRO A 121 -3.35 -12.53 0.08
C PRO A 121 -2.58 -11.22 0.15
N LEU A 122 -1.43 -11.22 0.84
CA LEU A 122 -0.59 -10.03 0.99
C LEU A 122 -0.22 -9.40 -0.35
N TRP A 123 0.13 -10.23 -1.36
CA TRP A 123 0.45 -9.73 -2.69
C TRP A 123 -0.70 -8.95 -3.35
N PHE A 124 -1.95 -9.29 -3.02
CA PHE A 124 -3.10 -8.59 -3.57
C PHE A 124 -3.25 -7.21 -2.92
N LEU A 125 -3.14 -7.12 -1.59
CA LEU A 125 -3.22 -5.85 -0.87
C LEU A 125 -2.08 -4.91 -1.29
N GLU A 126 -0.85 -5.41 -1.26
CA GLU A 126 0.34 -4.62 -1.59
C GLU A 126 0.43 -4.29 -3.08
N GLY A 127 0.09 -5.26 -3.93
CA GLY A 127 0.06 -5.05 -5.39
C GLY A 127 -0.96 -4.01 -5.81
N ASP A 128 -2.13 -3.99 -5.19
CA ASP A 128 -3.17 -2.99 -5.43
C ASP A 128 -2.76 -1.61 -4.90
N ALA A 129 -2.03 -1.55 -3.79
CA ALA A 129 -1.47 -0.29 -3.31
C ALA A 129 -0.40 0.26 -4.26
N VAL A 130 0.51 -0.58 -4.77
CA VAL A 130 1.49 -0.18 -5.79
C VAL A 130 0.82 0.21 -7.10
N TYR A 131 -0.23 -0.50 -7.51
CA TYR A 131 -1.01 -0.14 -8.70
C TYR A 131 -1.66 1.23 -8.55
N THR A 132 -2.23 1.51 -7.39
CA THR A 132 -2.88 2.78 -7.07
C THR A 132 -1.88 3.94 -7.05
N GLU A 133 -0.75 3.82 -6.33
CA GLU A 133 0.27 4.86 -6.32
C GLU A 133 0.83 5.13 -7.72
N THR A 134 1.00 4.08 -8.54
CA THR A 134 1.51 4.20 -9.91
C THR A 134 0.54 4.95 -10.82
N ASN A 135 -0.76 4.73 -10.68
CA ASN A 135 -1.77 5.37 -11.50
C ASN A 135 -2.06 6.81 -11.08
N LEU A 136 -1.94 7.12 -9.79
CA LEU A 136 -2.24 8.45 -9.23
C LEU A 136 -1.01 9.36 -9.13
N SER A 137 0.14 8.91 -9.60
CA SER A 137 1.38 9.68 -9.59
C SER A 137 2.14 9.59 -10.91
N SER A 138 3.11 10.46 -11.12
CA SER A 138 3.98 10.44 -12.31
C SER A 138 5.20 9.54 -12.14
N GLY A 139 5.58 9.20 -10.91
CA GLY A 139 6.81 8.49 -10.55
C GLY A 139 6.63 7.23 -9.71
N GLY A 140 5.40 6.69 -9.58
CA GLY A 140 5.12 5.50 -8.81
C GLY A 140 5.96 4.29 -9.20
N ARG A 141 6.17 3.36 -8.27
CA ARG A 141 7.10 2.21 -8.42
C ARG A 141 6.90 1.41 -9.70
N GLY A 142 5.67 1.22 -10.14
CA GLY A 142 5.36 0.50 -11.39
C GLY A 142 5.81 1.21 -12.68
N ARG A 143 6.27 2.47 -12.61
CA ARG A 143 6.88 3.20 -13.75
C ARG A 143 8.40 3.06 -13.79
N GLN A 144 9.01 2.54 -12.74
CA GLN A 144 10.46 2.44 -12.62
C GLN A 144 10.97 1.17 -13.28
N SER A 145 11.99 1.29 -14.13
CA SER A 145 12.57 0.13 -14.83
C SER A 145 13.21 -0.89 -13.88
N SER A 146 13.74 -0.44 -12.72
CA SER A 146 14.31 -1.27 -11.67
C SER A 146 13.26 -2.16 -11.00
N PHE A 147 12.01 -1.72 -10.93
CA PHE A 147 10.91 -2.49 -10.34
C PHE A 147 10.65 -3.81 -11.08
N TYR A 148 10.89 -3.84 -12.39
CA TYR A 148 10.74 -5.04 -13.22
C TYR A 148 12.01 -5.89 -13.35
N GLN A 149 13.10 -5.47 -12.74
CA GLN A 149 14.39 -6.18 -12.87
C GLN A 149 14.31 -7.65 -12.46
N PRO A 150 13.65 -8.05 -11.35
CA PRO A 150 13.53 -9.47 -10.98
C PRO A 150 12.81 -10.31 -12.02
N PHE A 151 11.78 -9.77 -12.67
CA PHE A 151 11.08 -10.48 -13.77
C PHE A 151 11.97 -10.63 -14.99
N ARG A 152 12.72 -9.59 -15.38
CA ARG A 152 13.67 -9.67 -16.49
C ARG A 152 14.77 -10.67 -16.20
N THR A 153 15.31 -10.68 -15.00
CA THR A 153 16.31 -11.66 -14.56
C THR A 153 15.75 -13.08 -14.67
N HIS A 154 14.52 -13.30 -14.19
CA HIS A 154 13.87 -14.59 -14.29
C HIS A 154 13.73 -15.06 -15.76
N LEU A 155 13.24 -14.18 -16.64
CA LEU A 155 13.08 -14.49 -18.06
C LEU A 155 14.41 -14.80 -18.75
N LEU A 156 15.47 -14.09 -18.41
CA LEU A 156 16.81 -14.32 -18.95
C LEU A 156 17.42 -15.66 -18.49
N GLN A 157 17.21 -16.02 -17.22
CA GLN A 157 17.78 -17.23 -16.64
C GLN A 157 16.96 -18.50 -16.94
N HIS A 158 15.66 -18.38 -17.02
CA HIS A 158 14.73 -19.51 -17.05
C HIS A 158 13.79 -19.49 -18.27
N GLY A 159 13.91 -18.48 -19.13
CA GLY A 159 13.02 -18.31 -20.28
C GLY A 159 11.57 -18.12 -19.82
N ARG A 160 10.63 -18.79 -20.52
CA ARG A 160 9.20 -18.77 -20.16
C ARG A 160 8.80 -19.81 -19.12
N SER A 161 9.77 -20.50 -18.51
CA SER A 161 9.48 -21.42 -17.41
C SER A 161 8.89 -20.68 -16.23
N ILE A 162 7.75 -21.14 -15.74
CA ILE A 162 7.01 -20.50 -14.64
C ILE A 162 7.16 -21.39 -13.42
N TYR A 163 7.57 -20.78 -12.31
CA TYR A 163 7.53 -21.47 -11.02
C TYR A 163 6.07 -21.67 -10.56
N PRO A 164 5.80 -22.69 -9.73
CA PRO A 164 4.51 -22.86 -9.09
C PRO A 164 4.10 -21.62 -8.29
N TYR A 165 2.81 -21.38 -8.18
CA TYR A 165 2.24 -20.19 -7.51
C TYR A 165 2.74 -20.01 -6.07
N ASP A 166 2.81 -21.09 -5.30
CA ASP A 166 3.32 -21.09 -3.94
C ASP A 166 4.76 -20.58 -3.84
N LYS A 167 5.61 -20.87 -4.84
CA LYS A 167 6.97 -20.35 -4.88
C LYS A 167 7.01 -18.84 -5.18
N TRP A 168 6.12 -18.35 -6.02
CA TRP A 168 5.96 -16.90 -6.24
C TRP A 168 5.47 -16.20 -5.00
N LEU A 169 4.57 -16.83 -4.25
CA LEU A 169 3.97 -16.28 -3.05
C LEU A 169 4.97 -16.25 -1.87
N MET A 170 5.68 -17.35 -1.64
CA MET A 170 6.53 -17.54 -0.46
C MET A 170 7.98 -17.11 -0.68
N GLY A 171 8.37 -16.84 -1.94
CA GLY A 171 9.75 -16.57 -2.28
C GLY A 171 10.63 -17.82 -2.30
N SER A 172 11.95 -17.62 -2.43
CA SER A 172 12.93 -18.71 -2.46
C SER A 172 14.30 -18.23 -2.03
N TYR A 173 14.97 -18.98 -1.17
CA TYR A 173 16.38 -18.74 -0.85
C TYR A 173 17.34 -19.18 -1.95
N LYS A 174 16.90 -20.07 -2.85
CA LYS A 174 17.71 -20.60 -3.93
C LYS A 174 17.60 -19.78 -5.22
N ASN A 175 16.46 -19.19 -5.48
CA ASN A 175 16.16 -18.52 -6.74
C ASN A 175 15.72 -17.06 -6.49
N ALA A 176 16.12 -16.16 -7.37
CA ALA A 176 15.61 -14.81 -7.37
C ALA A 176 14.13 -14.83 -7.75
N ILE A 177 13.26 -14.46 -6.82
CA ILE A 177 11.82 -14.36 -7.01
C ILE A 177 11.42 -12.91 -6.78
N PRO A 178 10.61 -12.28 -7.67
CA PRO A 178 9.99 -10.99 -7.40
C PRO A 178 9.24 -11.02 -6.08
N ASN A 179 9.34 -9.96 -5.31
CA ASN A 179 8.64 -9.88 -4.03
C ASN A 179 7.13 -9.66 -4.22
N HIS A 180 6.37 -9.71 -3.12
CA HIS A 180 4.91 -9.54 -3.14
C HIS A 180 4.44 -8.18 -3.71
N TYR A 181 5.23 -7.10 -3.63
CA TYR A 181 4.91 -5.82 -4.27
C TYR A 181 4.97 -5.92 -5.79
N GLN A 182 6.05 -6.49 -6.31
CA GLN A 182 6.30 -6.63 -7.75
C GLN A 182 5.36 -7.65 -8.37
N PHE A 183 5.26 -8.83 -7.75
CA PHE A 183 4.35 -9.89 -8.18
C PHE A 183 2.89 -9.42 -8.12
N GLY A 184 2.50 -8.83 -6.98
CA GLY A 184 1.16 -8.32 -6.75
C GLY A 184 0.76 -7.23 -7.75
N TYR A 185 1.65 -6.27 -8.03
CA TYR A 185 1.40 -5.23 -9.02
C TYR A 185 1.06 -5.81 -10.40
N MET A 186 1.82 -6.81 -10.85
CA MET A 186 1.57 -7.46 -12.15
C MET A 186 0.25 -8.21 -12.16
N MET A 187 -0.05 -8.95 -11.09
CA MET A 187 -1.29 -9.74 -10.98
C MET A 187 -2.52 -8.85 -10.87
N VAL A 188 -2.46 -7.82 -10.04
CA VAL A 188 -3.55 -6.84 -9.86
C VAL A 188 -3.76 -6.02 -11.12
N GLY A 189 -2.67 -5.55 -11.76
CA GLY A 189 -2.75 -4.84 -13.04
C GLY A 189 -3.40 -5.68 -14.14
N TYR A 190 -3.05 -6.98 -14.23
CA TYR A 190 -3.74 -7.89 -15.13
C TYR A 190 -5.23 -8.07 -14.77
N GLY A 191 -5.53 -8.15 -13.47
CA GLY A 191 -6.91 -8.23 -12.98
C GLY A 191 -7.74 -7.02 -13.41
N TYR A 192 -7.24 -5.81 -13.22
CA TYR A 192 -7.92 -4.58 -13.66
C TYR A 192 -8.10 -4.51 -15.17
N LEU A 193 -7.12 -4.94 -15.95
CA LEU A 193 -7.24 -5.00 -17.42
C LEU A 193 -8.33 -5.97 -17.89
N LYS A 194 -8.56 -7.04 -17.15
CA LYS A 194 -9.49 -8.11 -17.56
C LYS A 194 -10.87 -7.98 -16.94
N TYR A 195 -10.98 -7.48 -15.73
CA TYR A 195 -12.20 -7.49 -14.92
C TYR A 195 -12.59 -6.09 -14.41
N GLU A 196 -11.84 -5.05 -14.81
CA GLU A 196 -12.06 -3.67 -14.36
C GLU A 196 -12.08 -3.56 -12.83
N SER A 197 -13.11 -2.92 -12.25
CA SER A 197 -13.25 -2.77 -10.78
C SER A 197 -13.73 -4.04 -10.06
N ASP A 198 -14.14 -5.08 -10.78
CA ASP A 198 -14.76 -6.28 -10.20
C ASP A 198 -13.76 -7.25 -9.54
N ILE A 199 -12.50 -6.84 -9.43
CA ILE A 199 -11.48 -7.60 -8.68
C ILE A 199 -11.57 -7.44 -7.16
N TRP A 200 -12.46 -6.50 -6.66
CA TRP A 200 -12.66 -6.18 -5.25
C TRP A 200 -14.03 -6.56 -4.70
#